data_888091a92057fa9827a59a806887e333
#
_entry.id   888091a92057fa9827a59a806887e333
#
_cell.length_a   1.000
_cell.length_b   1.000
_cell.length_c   1.000
_cell.angle_alpha   90.00
_cell.angle_beta   90.00
_cell.angle_gamma   90.00
#
_symmetry.space_group_name_H-M   'P 1'
#
loop_
_entity.id
_entity.type
_entity.pdbx_description
1 polymer ?
#
loop_
_entity_poly.entity_id
_entity_poly.type
_entity_poly.pdbx_seq_one_letter_code
_entity_poly.pdbx_strand_id
1 'polypeptide(L)'
;MQKLGGVVVNSPQAATTLYDQAINETGLGSVEAALSAFDAQVNSSLLYSRRERFVNQAFLGGAVTNASNFNFGIGKQTASGASFAIRNLTDYNRNANPFSFFNSSYNMVTQLEFRQPLGRGRGSAVNRIAGPNATPGNYNGVLIARIRSDVSLADFEVAVRNLVRNVEDTYWELYFSYRDLDTKIGARDSAQEAWDNRKKRLDEGVGRPDDEALARQQ
;
A
#
# COMPACT_ATOMS: atom_id res chain seq x y z
N MET A 1 19.41 3.23 17.67
CA MET A 1 18.26 3.53 16.81
C MET A 1 17.93 2.41 15.79
N GLN A 2 18.91 1.77 15.12
CA GLN A 2 18.63 0.65 14.20
C GLN A 2 18.04 -0.61 14.87
N LYS A 3 18.36 -0.89 16.14
CA LYS A 3 17.78 -2.02 16.87
C LYS A 3 16.33 -1.83 17.28
N LEU A 4 15.93 -0.61 17.58
CA LEU A 4 14.51 -0.26 17.80
C LEU A 4 13.70 -0.36 16.50
N GLY A 5 14.27 0.02 15.38
CA GLY A 5 13.67 -0.19 14.06
C GLY A 5 13.45 -1.66 13.73
N GLY A 6 14.37 -2.55 14.14
CA GLY A 6 14.26 -3.99 13.90
C GLY A 6 13.15 -4.67 14.73
N VAL A 7 12.94 -4.24 15.97
CA VAL A 7 11.84 -4.75 16.81
C VAL A 7 10.49 -4.25 16.31
N VAL A 8 10.44 -3.02 15.82
CA VAL A 8 9.23 -2.41 15.24
C VAL A 8 8.91 -3.02 13.87
N VAL A 9 9.93 -3.35 13.07
CA VAL A 9 9.77 -3.95 11.72
C VAL A 9 9.37 -5.42 11.77
N ASN A 10 9.71 -6.15 12.83
CA ASN A 10 9.29 -7.55 13.00
C ASN A 10 7.84 -7.72 13.47
N SER A 11 7.15 -6.65 13.85
CA SER A 11 5.72 -6.68 14.07
C SER A 11 5.02 -6.34 12.75
N PRO A 12 4.19 -7.22 12.19
CA PRO A 12 3.41 -6.91 10.99
C PRO A 12 2.52 -5.67 11.17
N GLN A 13 2.22 -5.27 12.39
CA GLN A 13 1.50 -4.05 12.72
C GLN A 13 2.38 -2.79 12.72
N ALA A 14 3.67 -2.92 12.95
CA ALA A 14 4.58 -1.77 12.99
C ALA A 14 4.88 -1.19 11.60
N ALA A 15 4.84 -2.02 10.56
CA ALA A 15 4.99 -1.57 9.17
C ALA A 15 3.78 -0.74 8.68
N THR A 16 2.61 -0.89 9.34
CA THR A 16 1.37 -0.18 9.01
C THR A 16 1.13 1.05 9.88
N THR A 17 2.01 1.33 10.85
CA THR A 17 1.80 2.37 11.86
C THR A 17 2.59 3.66 11.66
N LEU A 18 3.28 3.80 10.55
CA LEU A 18 3.82 5.09 10.15
C LEU A 18 2.66 5.98 9.68
N TYR A 19 2.12 6.76 10.61
CA TYR A 19 1.20 7.83 10.24
C TYR A 19 2.02 9.02 9.73
N ASP A 20 2.00 9.21 8.43
CA ASP A 20 2.47 10.43 7.79
C ASP A 20 1.27 11.04 7.06
N GLN A 21 0.88 12.23 7.46
CA GLN A 21 -0.26 12.93 6.91
C GLN A 21 -0.09 13.13 5.39
N ALA A 22 1.11 13.44 4.93
CA ALA A 22 1.39 13.61 3.50
C ALA A 22 1.18 12.31 2.71
N ILE A 23 1.60 11.17 3.26
CA ILE A 23 1.38 9.86 2.63
C ILE A 23 -0.11 9.50 2.62
N ASN A 24 -0.82 9.77 3.71
CA ASN A 24 -2.25 9.49 3.79
C ASN A 24 -3.10 10.41 2.90
N GLU A 25 -2.68 11.65 2.70
CA GLU A 25 -3.37 12.61 1.83
C GLU A 25 -3.09 12.39 0.34
N THR A 26 -1.93 11.83 -0.02
CA THR A 26 -1.50 11.62 -1.42
C THR A 26 -1.63 10.16 -1.89
N GLY A 27 -1.83 9.20 -0.98
CA GLY A 27 -1.95 7.78 -1.28
C GLY A 27 -3.23 7.42 -2.05
N LEU A 28 -3.26 6.22 -2.62
CA LEU A 28 -4.45 5.66 -3.26
C LEU A 28 -5.61 5.59 -2.27
N GLY A 29 -6.72 6.28 -2.58
CA GLY A 29 -7.89 6.36 -1.70
C GLY A 29 -7.85 7.49 -0.68
N SER A 30 -6.86 8.38 -0.76
CA SER A 30 -6.76 9.61 0.02
C SER A 30 -7.77 10.67 -0.40
N VAL A 31 -7.87 11.72 0.41
CA VAL A 31 -8.78 12.85 0.13
C VAL A 31 -8.39 13.58 -1.16
N GLU A 32 -7.09 13.81 -1.38
CA GLU A 32 -6.58 14.47 -2.59
C GLU A 32 -6.84 13.61 -3.83
N ALA A 33 -6.60 12.30 -3.76
CA ALA A 33 -6.90 11.38 -4.85
C ALA A 33 -8.41 11.34 -5.17
N ALA A 34 -9.27 11.42 -4.15
CA ALA A 34 -10.72 11.47 -4.33
C ALA A 34 -11.20 12.81 -4.91
N LEU A 35 -10.51 13.92 -4.60
CA LEU A 35 -10.79 15.24 -5.17
C LEU A 35 -10.29 15.33 -6.62
N SER A 36 -9.09 14.82 -6.91
CA SER A 36 -8.50 14.83 -8.25
C SER A 36 -9.34 14.08 -9.29
N ALA A 37 -10.20 13.16 -8.85
CA ALA A 37 -11.15 12.47 -9.72
C ALA A 37 -12.20 13.40 -10.35
N PHE A 38 -12.41 14.60 -9.79
CA PHE A 38 -13.28 15.64 -10.33
C PHE A 38 -12.53 16.73 -11.14
N ASP A 39 -11.21 16.66 -11.21
CA ASP A 39 -10.40 17.59 -11.96
C ASP A 39 -10.52 17.38 -13.47
N ALA A 40 -10.16 18.40 -14.22
CA ALA A 40 -10.10 18.30 -15.66
C ALA A 40 -8.90 17.41 -16.07
N GLN A 41 -9.17 16.40 -16.85
CA GLN A 41 -8.16 15.50 -17.39
C GLN A 41 -7.89 15.84 -18.84
N VAL A 42 -6.62 16.04 -19.18
CA VAL A 42 -6.16 16.26 -20.55
C VAL A 42 -5.39 15.02 -20.98
N ASN A 43 -5.80 14.45 -22.09
CA ASN A 43 -5.10 13.33 -22.72
C ASN A 43 -4.74 13.67 -24.16
N SER A 44 -3.52 13.34 -24.56
CA SER A 44 -3.05 13.48 -25.92
C SER A 44 -2.25 12.25 -26.31
N SER A 45 -2.48 11.73 -27.49
CA SER A 45 -1.72 10.62 -28.03
C SER A 45 -1.48 10.81 -29.52
N LEU A 46 -0.26 10.55 -29.96
CA LEU A 46 0.13 10.53 -31.35
C LEU A 46 0.74 9.16 -31.67
N LEU A 47 0.11 8.43 -32.55
CA LEU A 47 0.59 7.18 -33.05
C LEU A 47 0.94 7.31 -34.53
N TYR A 48 2.18 6.99 -34.91
CA TYR A 48 2.62 6.88 -36.30
C TYR A 48 2.97 5.44 -36.58
N SER A 49 2.44 4.90 -37.70
CA SER A 49 2.73 3.57 -38.15
C SER A 49 3.06 3.57 -39.66
N ARG A 50 4.10 2.82 -40.04
CA ARG A 50 4.43 2.52 -41.40
C ARG A 50 4.29 1.02 -41.58
N ARG A 51 3.48 0.60 -42.53
CA ARG A 51 3.27 -0.80 -42.87
C ARG A 51 3.66 -1.02 -44.31
N GLU A 52 4.60 -1.92 -44.52
CA GLU A 52 5.00 -2.40 -45.87
C GLU A 52 4.44 -3.82 -46.02
N ARG A 53 3.58 -3.99 -47.01
CA ARG A 53 2.98 -5.29 -47.32
C ARG A 53 3.34 -5.68 -48.73
N PHE A 54 4.14 -6.72 -48.87
CA PHE A 54 4.40 -7.35 -50.15
C PHE A 54 3.28 -8.35 -50.45
N VAL A 55 2.54 -8.12 -51.53
CA VAL A 55 1.48 -9.02 -51.96
C VAL A 55 2.03 -9.82 -53.15
N ASN A 56 1.96 -11.14 -53.09
CA ASN A 56 2.45 -12.04 -54.12
C ASN A 56 1.53 -12.09 -55.39
N GLN A 57 0.84 -10.99 -55.66
CA GLN A 57 0.00 -10.84 -56.87
C GLN A 57 0.52 -9.62 -57.63
N ALA A 58 1.05 -9.88 -58.82
CA ALA A 58 1.67 -8.85 -59.69
C ALA A 58 0.72 -7.69 -60.02
N PHE A 59 -0.59 -7.90 -59.96
CA PHE A 59 -1.62 -6.89 -60.24
C PHE A 59 -1.87 -5.94 -59.06
N LEU A 60 -1.63 -6.36 -57.81
CA LEU A 60 -1.95 -5.56 -56.65
C LEU A 60 -0.76 -4.75 -56.07
N GLY A 61 0.45 -4.97 -56.58
CA GLY A 61 1.66 -4.28 -56.15
C GLY A 61 1.87 -4.30 -54.61
N GLY A 62 3.08 -4.09 -54.15
CA GLY A 62 3.34 -3.88 -52.72
C GLY A 62 2.71 -2.56 -52.28
N ALA A 63 1.88 -2.59 -51.23
CA ALA A 63 1.31 -1.40 -50.67
C ALA A 63 2.13 -0.93 -49.48
N VAL A 64 2.69 0.29 -49.56
CA VAL A 64 3.25 1.00 -48.43
C VAL A 64 2.16 1.93 -47.86
N THR A 65 1.77 1.67 -46.63
CA THR A 65 0.77 2.47 -45.94
C THR A 65 1.42 3.18 -44.78
N ASN A 66 1.33 4.51 -44.75
CA ASN A 66 1.68 5.30 -43.59
C ASN A 66 0.39 5.80 -42.94
N ALA A 67 0.19 5.51 -41.66
CA ALA A 67 -0.94 5.98 -40.93
C ALA A 67 -0.48 6.77 -39.71
N SER A 68 -1.14 7.87 -39.41
CA SER A 68 -0.93 8.64 -38.18
C SER A 68 -2.28 8.93 -37.57
N ASN A 69 -2.40 8.62 -36.29
CA ASN A 69 -3.59 8.91 -35.50
C ASN A 69 -3.19 9.90 -34.39
N PHE A 70 -3.77 11.07 -34.42
CA PHE A 70 -3.65 12.06 -33.36
C PHE A 70 -4.96 12.18 -32.62
N ASN A 71 -4.94 11.91 -31.34
CA ASN A 71 -6.08 12.04 -30.45
C ASN A 71 -5.74 13.09 -29.38
N PHE A 72 -6.62 14.04 -29.23
CA PHE A 72 -6.56 15.03 -28.16
C PHE A 72 -7.91 15.10 -27.46
N GLY A 73 -7.91 15.06 -26.13
CA GLY A 73 -9.12 15.09 -25.35
C GLY A 73 -8.98 15.89 -24.07
N ILE A 74 -10.03 16.62 -23.73
CA ILE A 74 -10.20 17.24 -22.40
C ILE A 74 -11.53 16.73 -21.87
N GLY A 75 -11.49 16.13 -20.68
CA GLY A 75 -12.67 15.64 -19.99
C GLY A 75 -12.73 16.19 -18.57
N LYS A 76 -13.93 16.52 -18.09
CA LYS A 76 -14.17 16.89 -16.70
C LYS A 76 -15.45 16.29 -16.20
N GLN A 77 -15.39 15.72 -15.01
CA GLN A 77 -16.56 15.28 -14.26
C GLN A 77 -16.84 16.25 -13.12
N THR A 78 -18.10 16.63 -12.95
CA THR A 78 -18.51 17.58 -11.91
C THR A 78 -19.05 16.85 -10.69
N ALA A 79 -19.03 17.48 -9.55
CA ALA A 79 -19.62 16.94 -8.33
C ALA A 79 -21.13 16.69 -8.45
N SER A 80 -21.84 17.34 -9.37
CA SER A 80 -23.26 17.09 -9.65
C SER A 80 -23.52 15.80 -10.43
N GLY A 81 -22.44 15.15 -10.92
CA GLY A 81 -22.48 13.95 -11.76
C GLY A 81 -22.50 14.24 -13.26
N ALA A 82 -22.48 15.51 -13.67
CA ALA A 82 -22.36 15.87 -15.08
C ALA A 82 -20.94 15.61 -15.59
N SER A 83 -20.80 15.14 -16.81
CA SER A 83 -19.52 15.03 -17.51
C SER A 83 -19.51 15.87 -18.78
N PHE A 84 -18.40 16.55 -18.99
CA PHE A 84 -18.09 17.31 -20.20
C PHE A 84 -16.87 16.68 -20.86
N ALA A 85 -16.91 16.51 -22.16
CA ALA A 85 -15.75 16.06 -22.91
C ALA A 85 -15.65 16.81 -24.26
N ILE A 86 -14.43 17.24 -24.59
CA ILE A 86 -14.07 17.73 -25.90
C ILE A 86 -13.02 16.78 -26.42
N ARG A 87 -13.25 16.20 -27.61
CA ARG A 87 -12.31 15.29 -28.26
C ARG A 87 -12.06 15.72 -29.67
N ASN A 88 -10.80 15.71 -30.07
CA ASN A 88 -10.38 15.86 -31.45
C ASN A 88 -9.67 14.57 -31.87
N LEU A 89 -10.16 13.97 -32.94
CA LEU A 89 -9.65 12.77 -33.54
C LEU A 89 -9.19 13.14 -34.95
N THR A 90 -7.90 13.01 -35.21
CA THR A 90 -7.33 13.30 -36.53
C THR A 90 -6.62 12.05 -37.02
N ASP A 91 -7.12 11.48 -38.12
CA ASP A 91 -6.54 10.35 -38.76
C ASP A 91 -5.92 10.76 -40.11
N TYR A 92 -4.65 10.49 -40.27
CA TYR A 92 -3.95 10.62 -41.52
C TYR A 92 -3.64 9.25 -42.06
N ASN A 93 -3.97 9.03 -43.32
CA ASN A 93 -3.64 7.81 -44.04
C ASN A 93 -3.02 8.15 -45.39
N ARG A 94 -1.84 7.61 -45.63
CA ARG A 94 -1.21 7.64 -46.95
C ARG A 94 -1.08 6.21 -47.48
N ASN A 95 -1.70 5.97 -48.60
CA ASN A 95 -1.66 4.68 -49.27
C ASN A 95 -1.08 4.85 -50.67
N ALA A 96 0.03 4.18 -50.97
CA ALA A 96 0.67 4.17 -52.27
C ALA A 96 0.00 3.18 -53.27
N ASN A 97 -1.32 3.05 -53.19
CA ASN A 97 -2.07 2.21 -54.12
C ASN A 97 -2.30 2.98 -55.46
N PRO A 98 -1.86 2.47 -56.59
CA PRO A 98 -2.01 3.13 -57.89
C PRO A 98 -3.47 3.36 -58.31
N PHE A 99 -4.43 2.69 -57.67
CA PHE A 99 -5.86 2.86 -57.95
C PHE A 99 -6.56 3.87 -57.03
N SER A 100 -5.82 4.50 -56.10
CA SER A 100 -6.39 5.53 -55.22
C SER A 100 -6.39 6.85 -55.94
N PHE A 101 -7.53 7.57 -55.93
CA PHE A 101 -7.63 8.94 -56.48
C PHE A 101 -6.72 9.91 -55.73
N PHE A 102 -6.55 9.71 -54.43
CA PHE A 102 -5.67 10.50 -53.59
C PHE A 102 -4.70 9.60 -52.84
N ASN A 103 -3.43 9.90 -52.90
CA ASN A 103 -2.40 9.15 -52.20
C ASN A 103 -2.43 9.37 -50.66
N SER A 104 -3.09 10.43 -50.23
CA SER A 104 -3.23 10.75 -48.79
C SER A 104 -4.61 11.32 -48.50
N SER A 105 -5.12 11.00 -47.31
CA SER A 105 -6.38 11.51 -46.80
C SER A 105 -6.24 11.88 -45.34
N TYR A 106 -6.94 12.96 -44.98
CA TYR A 106 -7.11 13.37 -43.61
C TYR A 106 -8.59 13.26 -43.24
N ASN A 107 -8.83 12.69 -42.07
CA ASN A 107 -10.16 12.69 -41.44
C ASN A 107 -10.04 13.34 -40.08
N MET A 108 -10.74 14.46 -39.90
CA MET A 108 -10.75 15.17 -38.61
C MET A 108 -12.17 15.22 -38.07
N VAL A 109 -12.32 14.75 -36.84
CA VAL A 109 -13.60 14.76 -36.14
C VAL A 109 -13.42 15.48 -34.81
N THR A 110 -14.17 16.56 -34.60
CA THR A 110 -14.25 17.24 -33.32
C THR A 110 -15.59 16.93 -32.67
N GLN A 111 -15.55 16.38 -31.48
CA GLN A 111 -16.73 15.99 -30.71
C GLN A 111 -16.83 16.80 -29.43
N LEU A 112 -18.02 17.33 -29.15
CA LEU A 112 -18.41 17.89 -27.86
C LEU A 112 -19.43 16.95 -27.24
N GLU A 113 -19.18 16.51 -26.03
CA GLU A 113 -20.07 15.63 -25.31
C GLU A 113 -20.45 16.27 -23.98
N PHE A 114 -21.74 16.32 -23.69
CA PHE A 114 -22.29 16.68 -22.40
C PHE A 114 -23.21 15.57 -21.95
N ARG A 115 -22.98 15.01 -20.78
CA ARG A 115 -23.79 13.96 -20.20
C ARG A 115 -24.20 14.33 -18.79
N GLN A 116 -25.50 14.36 -18.50
CA GLN A 116 -26.06 14.60 -17.18
C GLN A 116 -26.93 13.41 -16.78
N PRO A 117 -26.58 12.67 -15.71
CA PRO A 117 -27.47 11.64 -15.18
C PRO A 117 -28.73 12.30 -14.58
N LEU A 118 -29.88 11.81 -14.93
CA LEU A 118 -31.19 12.29 -14.41
C LEU A 118 -31.66 11.46 -13.22
N GLY A 119 -31.23 10.22 -13.10
CA GLY A 119 -31.55 9.29 -12.03
C GLY A 119 -30.36 9.04 -11.11
N ARG A 120 -29.91 7.77 -11.06
CA ARG A 120 -28.76 7.35 -10.26
C ARG A 120 -27.49 8.10 -10.65
N GLY A 121 -26.72 8.54 -9.66
CA GLY A 121 -25.51 9.33 -9.89
C GLY A 121 -25.74 10.83 -9.99
N ARG A 122 -26.98 11.30 -9.87
CA ARG A 122 -27.32 12.72 -9.81
C ARG A 122 -27.11 13.28 -8.40
N GLY A 123 -26.54 14.47 -8.34
CA GLY A 123 -26.45 15.26 -7.12
C GLY A 123 -25.09 15.19 -6.43
N SER A 124 -24.67 16.33 -5.89
CA SER A 124 -23.38 16.48 -5.24
C SER A 124 -23.25 15.65 -3.95
N ALA A 125 -24.33 15.48 -3.20
CA ALA A 125 -24.33 14.69 -1.98
C ALA A 125 -23.99 13.22 -2.26
N VAL A 126 -24.60 12.64 -3.30
CA VAL A 126 -24.34 11.25 -3.71
C VAL A 126 -22.94 11.09 -4.25
N ASN A 127 -22.49 11.99 -5.13
CA ASN A 127 -21.16 11.88 -5.75
C ASN A 127 -20.02 12.16 -4.78
N ARG A 128 -20.22 12.92 -3.71
CA ARG A 128 -19.23 13.10 -2.64
C ARG A 128 -19.02 11.83 -1.82
N ILE A 129 -20.03 10.98 -1.71
CA ILE A 129 -19.93 9.69 -1.04
C ILE A 129 -19.43 8.62 -2.01
N ALA A 130 -20.08 8.54 -3.15
CA ALA A 130 -19.86 7.47 -4.12
C ALA A 130 -18.57 7.65 -4.94
N GLY A 131 -18.25 8.89 -5.31
CA GLY A 131 -17.20 9.20 -6.29
C GLY A 131 -17.70 9.13 -7.73
N PRO A 132 -16.91 9.67 -8.70
CA PRO A 132 -17.34 9.84 -10.10
C PRO A 132 -17.54 8.52 -10.86
N ASN A 133 -16.83 7.46 -10.47
CA ASN A 133 -16.88 6.14 -11.12
C ASN A 133 -17.51 5.06 -10.24
N ALA A 134 -18.44 5.45 -9.38
CA ALA A 134 -19.03 4.54 -8.41
C ALA A 134 -19.89 3.46 -9.07
N THR A 135 -19.65 2.23 -8.68
CA THR A 135 -20.51 1.08 -8.91
C THR A 135 -21.22 0.68 -7.63
N PRO A 136 -22.37 -0.04 -7.70
CA PRO A 136 -23.00 -0.55 -6.51
C PRO A 136 -22.04 -1.37 -5.65
N GLY A 137 -21.93 -1.01 -4.36
CA GLY A 137 -21.04 -1.69 -3.42
C GLY A 137 -19.58 -1.22 -3.43
N ASN A 138 -19.17 -0.38 -4.39
CA ASN A 138 -17.82 0.18 -4.44
C ASN A 138 -17.88 1.70 -4.50
N TYR A 139 -17.77 2.32 -3.33
CA TYR A 139 -17.75 3.77 -3.16
C TYR A 139 -16.39 4.25 -2.68
N ASN A 140 -15.87 5.27 -3.33
CA ASN A 140 -14.55 5.87 -3.05
C ASN A 140 -14.56 7.40 -3.13
N GLY A 141 -15.69 8.02 -2.82
CA GLY A 141 -15.82 9.47 -2.81
C GLY A 141 -15.05 10.14 -1.65
N VAL A 142 -15.01 11.46 -1.68
CA VAL A 142 -14.25 12.31 -0.74
C VAL A 142 -14.64 12.04 0.73
N LEU A 143 -15.90 11.78 1.02
CA LEU A 143 -16.35 11.48 2.38
C LEU A 143 -15.82 10.13 2.87
N ILE A 144 -15.78 9.12 2.01
CA ILE A 144 -15.19 7.82 2.33
C ILE A 144 -13.68 7.94 2.56
N ALA A 145 -13.00 8.73 1.72
CA ALA A 145 -11.57 8.99 1.88
C ALA A 145 -11.26 9.68 3.23
N ARG A 146 -12.08 10.64 3.66
CA ARG A 146 -11.92 11.27 5.00
C ARG A 146 -12.09 10.27 6.13
N ILE A 147 -13.13 9.43 6.07
CA ILE A 147 -13.33 8.39 7.10
C ILE A 147 -12.13 7.43 7.14
N ARG A 148 -11.56 7.06 5.99
CA ARG A 148 -10.35 6.23 5.95
C ARG A 148 -9.14 6.91 6.59
N SER A 149 -8.99 8.22 6.41
CA SER A 149 -7.95 8.99 7.08
C SER A 149 -8.14 9.00 8.60
N ASP A 150 -9.37 9.18 9.07
CA ASP A 150 -9.70 9.13 10.50
C ASP A 150 -9.45 7.73 11.09
N VAL A 151 -9.80 6.67 10.37
CA VAL A 151 -9.50 5.27 10.76
C VAL A 151 -7.98 5.06 10.84
N SER A 152 -7.21 5.54 9.87
CA SER A 152 -5.75 5.43 9.89
C SER A 152 -5.12 6.14 11.09
N LEU A 153 -5.67 7.30 11.50
CA LEU A 153 -5.22 8.00 12.69
C LEU A 153 -5.53 7.20 13.97
N ALA A 154 -6.73 6.63 14.07
CA ALA A 154 -7.11 5.79 15.20
C ALA A 154 -6.24 4.52 15.29
N ASP A 155 -5.94 3.88 14.16
CA ASP A 155 -5.05 2.73 14.10
C ASP A 155 -3.63 3.09 14.56
N PHE A 156 -3.14 4.27 14.20
CA PHE A 156 -1.86 4.78 14.70
C PHE A 156 -1.86 4.97 16.22
N GLU A 157 -2.92 5.54 16.78
CA GLU A 157 -3.04 5.68 18.25
C GLU A 157 -3.03 4.32 18.96
N VAL A 158 -3.75 3.33 18.42
CA VAL A 158 -3.77 1.96 18.96
C VAL A 158 -2.38 1.36 18.92
N ALA A 159 -1.65 1.55 17.85
CA ALA A 159 -0.31 1.02 17.70
C ALA A 159 0.70 1.66 18.66
N VAL A 160 0.61 2.98 18.90
CA VAL A 160 1.44 3.66 19.90
C VAL A 160 1.14 3.12 21.31
N ARG A 161 -0.13 2.95 21.67
CA ARG A 161 -0.51 2.33 22.95
C ARG A 161 0.04 0.92 23.11
N ASN A 162 -0.06 0.10 22.06
CA ASN A 162 0.49 -1.26 22.08
C ASN A 162 2.01 -1.26 22.21
N LEU A 163 2.70 -0.33 21.56
CA LEU A 163 4.14 -0.17 21.72
C LEU A 163 4.54 0.14 23.16
N VAL A 164 3.86 1.12 23.80
CA VAL A 164 4.11 1.47 25.20
C VAL A 164 3.88 0.27 26.10
N ARG A 165 2.76 -0.42 25.93
CA ARG A 165 2.44 -1.63 26.69
C ARG A 165 3.50 -2.71 26.54
N ASN A 166 3.93 -2.99 25.31
CA ASN A 166 4.96 -4.00 25.06
C ASN A 166 6.29 -3.64 25.72
N VAL A 167 6.65 -2.37 25.76
CA VAL A 167 7.85 -1.89 26.48
C VAL A 167 7.70 -2.10 27.99
N GLU A 168 6.53 -1.81 28.56
CA GLU A 168 6.22 -2.05 29.96
C GLU A 168 6.29 -3.54 30.31
N ASP A 169 5.63 -4.40 29.52
CA ASP A 169 5.63 -5.84 29.73
C ASP A 169 7.07 -6.41 29.68
N THR A 170 7.85 -6.01 28.68
CA THR A 170 9.27 -6.42 28.57
C THR A 170 10.12 -5.92 29.74
N TYR A 171 9.87 -4.73 30.24
CA TYR A 171 10.57 -4.21 31.41
C TYR A 171 10.29 -5.06 32.66
N TRP A 172 9.02 -5.42 32.89
CA TRP A 172 8.64 -6.27 34.03
C TRP A 172 9.17 -7.69 33.92
N GLU A 173 9.19 -8.27 32.69
CA GLU A 173 9.83 -9.57 32.44
C GLU A 173 11.32 -9.54 32.75
N LEU A 174 12.01 -8.49 32.33
CA LEU A 174 13.44 -8.31 32.61
C LEU A 174 13.67 -8.14 34.12
N TYR A 175 12.87 -7.32 34.78
CA TYR A 175 12.95 -7.13 36.23
C TYR A 175 12.75 -8.45 36.99
N PHE A 176 11.74 -9.21 36.62
CA PHE A 176 11.48 -10.53 37.19
C PHE A 176 12.68 -11.48 36.95
N SER A 177 13.25 -11.49 35.77
CA SER A 177 14.41 -12.33 35.44
C SER A 177 15.62 -12.02 36.29
N TYR A 178 15.89 -10.75 36.60
CA TYR A 178 16.93 -10.37 37.53
C TYR A 178 16.66 -10.84 38.98
N ARG A 179 15.42 -10.73 39.43
CA ARG A 179 15.06 -11.23 40.79
C ARG A 179 15.13 -12.75 40.88
N ASP A 180 14.72 -13.44 39.82
CA ASP A 180 14.86 -14.91 39.74
C ASP A 180 16.33 -15.33 39.77
N LEU A 181 17.19 -14.60 39.03
CA LEU A 181 18.65 -14.82 39.06
C LEU A 181 19.22 -14.63 40.45
N ASP A 182 18.88 -13.52 41.15
CA ASP A 182 19.34 -13.23 42.51
C ASP A 182 18.91 -14.36 43.49
N THR A 183 17.67 -14.85 43.32
CA THR A 183 17.15 -15.96 44.15
C THR A 183 17.92 -17.25 43.86
N LYS A 184 18.21 -17.57 42.63
CA LYS A 184 18.99 -18.76 42.24
C LYS A 184 20.43 -18.70 42.69
N ILE A 185 21.05 -17.51 42.67
CA ILE A 185 22.39 -17.30 43.20
C ILE A 185 22.38 -17.56 44.71
N GLY A 186 21.43 -16.99 45.45
CA GLY A 186 21.28 -17.22 46.87
C GLY A 186 21.04 -18.68 47.25
N ALA A 187 20.20 -19.36 46.46
CA ALA A 187 19.96 -20.81 46.63
C ALA A 187 21.22 -21.64 46.39
N ARG A 188 21.98 -21.31 45.35
CA ARG A 188 23.27 -21.99 45.06
C ARG A 188 24.26 -21.78 46.18
N ASP A 189 24.42 -20.54 46.68
CA ASP A 189 25.38 -20.21 47.69
C ASP A 189 25.02 -20.92 49.02
N SER A 190 23.71 -20.97 49.35
CA SER A 190 23.21 -21.73 50.53
C SER A 190 23.44 -23.24 50.40
N ALA A 191 23.19 -23.80 49.23
CA ALA A 191 23.45 -25.23 48.97
C ALA A 191 24.95 -25.55 49.07
N GLN A 192 25.81 -24.70 48.53
CA GLN A 192 27.25 -24.85 48.63
C GLN A 192 27.75 -24.76 50.08
N GLU A 193 27.27 -23.82 50.86
CA GLU A 193 27.62 -23.71 52.29
C GLU A 193 27.13 -24.95 53.03
N ALA A 194 25.95 -25.43 52.77
CA ALA A 194 25.45 -26.69 53.39
C ALA A 194 26.29 -27.90 53.01
N TRP A 195 26.74 -28.03 51.78
CA TRP A 195 27.63 -29.08 51.34
C TRP A 195 29.02 -28.96 52.01
N ASP A 196 29.64 -27.75 52.01
CA ASP A 196 30.91 -27.51 52.66
C ASP A 196 30.91 -27.87 54.14
N ASN A 197 29.83 -27.53 54.85
CA ASN A 197 29.65 -27.86 56.24
C ASN A 197 29.54 -29.35 56.50
N ARG A 198 28.83 -30.08 55.63
CA ARG A 198 28.70 -31.57 55.72
C ARG A 198 30.04 -32.26 55.37
N LYS A 199 30.74 -31.76 54.39
CA LYS A 199 32.06 -32.26 54.01
C LYS A 199 33.06 -32.11 55.15
N LYS A 200 33.13 -30.94 55.80
CA LYS A 200 33.99 -30.69 56.98
C LYS A 200 33.68 -31.69 58.11
N ARG A 201 32.40 -31.94 58.39
CA ARG A 201 32.01 -32.93 59.42
C ARG A 201 32.40 -34.35 59.05
N LEU A 202 32.36 -34.71 57.79
CA LEU A 202 32.83 -36.02 57.30
C LEU A 202 34.35 -36.12 57.46
N ASP A 203 35.11 -35.09 57.09
CA ASP A 203 36.55 -35.06 57.22
C ASP A 203 37.01 -35.09 58.70
N GLU A 204 36.24 -34.55 59.62
CA GLU A 204 36.42 -34.59 61.06
C GLU A 204 35.99 -35.94 61.69
N GLY A 205 35.46 -36.88 60.86
CA GLY A 205 35.04 -38.19 61.35
C GLY A 205 33.71 -38.27 62.11
N VAL A 206 32.93 -37.13 62.16
CA VAL A 206 31.66 -37.00 62.86
C VAL A 206 30.46 -37.08 61.93
N GLY A 207 30.67 -36.94 60.60
CA GLY A 207 29.68 -36.94 59.57
C GLY A 207 29.40 -38.29 58.97
N ARG A 208 28.15 -38.50 58.41
CA ARG A 208 27.78 -39.68 57.64
C ARG A 208 28.04 -39.46 56.16
N PRO A 209 28.64 -40.46 55.43
CA PRO A 209 28.88 -40.36 54.02
C PRO A 209 27.62 -40.09 53.18
N ASP A 210 26.48 -40.63 53.63
CA ASP A 210 25.20 -40.48 52.94
C ASP A 210 24.68 -39.02 52.98
N ASP A 211 24.97 -38.29 54.06
CA ASP A 211 24.54 -36.90 54.23
C ASP A 211 25.34 -35.97 53.33
N GLU A 212 26.61 -36.27 53.08
CA GLU A 212 27.44 -35.52 52.12
C GLU A 212 26.99 -35.78 50.67
N ALA A 213 26.69 -37.05 50.34
CA ALA A 213 26.22 -37.41 49.00
C ALA A 213 24.88 -36.75 48.69
N LEU A 214 23.95 -36.68 49.63
CA LEU A 214 22.68 -35.98 49.48
C LEU A 214 22.85 -34.45 49.25
N ALA A 215 23.75 -33.82 50.02
CA ALA A 215 24.01 -32.40 49.89
C ALA A 215 24.70 -32.04 48.53
N ARG A 216 25.43 -32.97 47.96
CA ARG A 216 26.08 -32.82 46.66
C ARG A 216 25.10 -32.87 45.50
N GLN A 217 23.93 -33.50 45.69
CA GLN A 217 22.88 -33.63 44.66
C GLN A 217 21.87 -32.48 44.66
N GLN A 218 21.87 -31.63 45.67
CA GLN A 218 21.04 -30.42 45.73
C GLN A 218 21.69 -29.23 45.03
#